data_8c8b8d47e75964bf85b6e96aa2afb04e
#
_entry.id   8c8b8d47e75964bf85b6e96aa2afb04e
#
_cell.length_a   1.000
_cell.length_b   1.000
_cell.length_c   1.000
_cell.angle_alpha   90.00
_cell.angle_beta   90.00
_cell.angle_gamma   90.00
#
_symmetry.space_group_name_H-M   'P 1'
#
loop_
_entity.id
_entity.type
_entity.pdbx_description
1 polymer ?
#
loop_
_entity_poly.entity_id
_entity_poly.type
_entity_poly.pdbx_seq_one_letter_code
_entity_poly.pdbx_strand_id
1 'polypeptide(L)'
;LEEAKRRDHRKLGKELDLFSSNEEVGTGLILWHPNGARIRHLAERIWEDEHLAHGYDFVYSPHIGKASLWETSGHLGFYKENMYSPIEIEGQEYYIKPMNCPFHLHIYKNSLRSYRDLPLRYAEKGTVYRYERSGVLHGLMRVRGFTQDDAHHFCRPDQMPDEIDFVLDFSLNILRAFGFDKIRAFLSTMPEKSVGEPEHWHAAEAALEASLKRANMSYEVDEGGGAFYGPKIDLKVSDALGREWQLSTIQF
;
A
#
# COMPACT_ATOMS: atom_id res chain seq x y z
N LEU A 1 -23.63 15.30 -10.20
CA LEU A 1 -23.27 16.31 -9.17
C LEU A 1 -24.03 16.10 -7.86
N GLU A 2 -25.33 15.89 -7.87
CA GLU A 2 -26.18 15.63 -6.68
C GLU A 2 -25.76 14.34 -5.97
N GLU A 3 -25.58 13.24 -6.72
CA GLU A 3 -25.14 11.96 -6.20
C GLU A 3 -23.75 12.07 -5.56
N ALA A 4 -22.80 12.78 -6.18
CA ALA A 4 -21.47 13.02 -5.63
C ALA A 4 -21.52 13.79 -4.30
N LYS A 5 -22.38 14.80 -4.20
CA LYS A 5 -22.57 15.54 -2.93
C LYS A 5 -23.19 14.67 -1.84
N ARG A 6 -24.13 13.77 -2.22
CA ARG A 6 -24.76 12.85 -1.28
C ARG A 6 -23.78 11.82 -0.73
N ARG A 7 -22.82 11.38 -1.55
CA ARG A 7 -21.80 10.36 -1.23
C ARG A 7 -20.49 10.94 -0.71
N ASP A 8 -20.36 12.24 -0.54
CA ASP A 8 -19.13 12.85 -0.03
C ASP A 8 -18.84 12.35 1.39
N HIS A 9 -17.77 11.59 1.53
CA HIS A 9 -17.38 11.00 2.81
C HIS A 9 -17.11 12.03 3.91
N ARG A 10 -16.73 13.28 3.56
CA ARG A 10 -16.50 14.36 4.53
C ARG A 10 -17.82 14.84 5.11
N LYS A 11 -18.88 14.88 4.29
CA LYS A 11 -20.24 15.17 4.73
C LYS A 11 -20.80 14.05 5.58
N LEU A 12 -20.77 12.82 5.06
CA LEU A 12 -21.24 11.63 5.78
C LEU A 12 -20.48 11.39 7.07
N GLY A 13 -19.16 11.61 7.06
CA GLY A 13 -18.30 11.49 8.24
C GLY A 13 -18.74 12.40 9.38
N LYS A 14 -19.13 13.64 9.06
CA LYS A 14 -19.65 14.59 10.05
C LYS A 14 -21.08 14.27 10.48
N GLU A 15 -21.99 13.99 9.53
CA GLU A 15 -23.41 13.74 9.81
C GLU A 15 -23.63 12.48 10.63
N LEU A 16 -22.81 11.44 10.41
CA LEU A 16 -22.91 10.13 11.08
C LEU A 16 -21.90 9.97 12.22
N ASP A 17 -21.16 11.00 12.55
CA ASP A 17 -20.15 11.00 13.60
C ASP A 17 -19.12 9.87 13.45
N LEU A 18 -18.51 9.77 12.24
CA LEU A 18 -17.60 8.67 11.90
C LEU A 18 -16.14 8.97 12.23
N PHE A 19 -15.70 10.18 11.92
CA PHE A 19 -14.31 10.60 12.11
C PHE A 19 -14.18 12.13 12.14
N SER A 20 -13.05 12.59 12.63
CA SER A 20 -12.64 13.99 12.57
C SER A 20 -11.15 14.15 12.30
N SER A 21 -10.78 15.36 11.89
CA SER A 21 -9.40 15.84 11.87
C SER A 21 -9.40 17.27 12.40
N ASN A 22 -8.49 17.59 13.29
CA ASN A 22 -8.38 18.94 13.85
C ASN A 22 -6.92 19.40 13.92
N GLU A 23 -6.72 20.70 14.11
CA GLU A 23 -5.39 21.31 14.12
C GLU A 23 -4.58 20.96 15.38
N GLU A 24 -5.22 20.73 16.51
CA GLU A 24 -4.55 20.38 17.78
C GLU A 24 -3.88 19.01 17.71
N VAL A 25 -4.52 18.03 17.03
CA VAL A 25 -3.94 16.71 16.79
C VAL A 25 -2.95 16.73 15.63
N GLY A 26 -3.24 17.56 14.64
CA GLY A 26 -2.46 17.68 13.40
C GLY A 26 -3.32 17.38 12.17
N THR A 27 -3.28 18.30 11.21
CA THR A 27 -4.05 18.18 9.96
C THR A 27 -3.63 16.93 9.18
N GLY A 28 -4.61 16.13 8.75
CA GLY A 28 -4.37 14.87 8.03
C GLY A 28 -4.08 13.67 8.95
N LEU A 29 -4.18 13.85 10.27
CA LEU A 29 -4.20 12.76 11.24
C LEU A 29 -5.66 12.55 11.68
N ILE A 30 -6.18 11.36 11.43
CA ILE A 30 -7.60 11.07 11.58
C ILE A 30 -7.92 10.48 12.94
N LEU A 31 -8.89 11.07 13.62
CA LEU A 31 -9.52 10.52 14.80
C LEU A 31 -10.77 9.73 14.38
N TRP A 32 -10.78 8.44 14.63
CA TRP A 32 -11.94 7.60 14.39
C TRP A 32 -12.88 7.64 15.59
N HIS A 33 -14.11 8.10 15.37
CA HIS A 33 -15.16 8.13 16.38
C HIS A 33 -15.79 6.75 16.57
N PRO A 34 -16.56 6.51 17.63
CA PRO A 34 -17.09 5.17 17.90
C PRO A 34 -17.86 4.53 16.74
N ASN A 35 -18.65 5.32 16.00
CA ASN A 35 -19.40 4.81 14.84
C ASN A 35 -18.48 4.43 13.68
N GLY A 36 -17.52 5.29 13.36
CA GLY A 36 -16.51 5.01 12.32
C GLY A 36 -15.57 3.88 12.71
N ALA A 37 -15.16 3.82 13.96
CA ALA A 37 -14.32 2.74 14.49
C ALA A 37 -15.00 1.37 14.39
N ARG A 38 -16.32 1.29 14.57
CA ARG A 38 -17.08 0.03 14.36
C ARG A 38 -17.05 -0.41 12.89
N ILE A 39 -17.27 0.52 11.95
CA ILE A 39 -17.21 0.22 10.50
C ILE A 39 -15.80 -0.25 10.14
N ARG A 40 -14.79 0.49 10.58
CA ARG A 40 -13.38 0.14 10.38
C ARG A 40 -13.06 -1.24 10.95
N HIS A 41 -13.47 -1.54 12.18
CA HIS A 41 -13.25 -2.84 12.83
C HIS A 41 -13.88 -3.99 12.02
N LEU A 42 -15.11 -3.80 11.48
CA LEU A 42 -15.75 -4.82 10.64
C LEU A 42 -14.98 -5.05 9.33
N ALA A 43 -14.50 -3.98 8.69
CA ALA A 43 -13.66 -4.09 7.49
C ALA A 43 -12.33 -4.79 7.79
N GLU A 44 -11.71 -4.47 8.92
CA GLU A 44 -10.47 -5.12 9.37
C GLU A 44 -10.65 -6.60 9.70
N ARG A 45 -11.83 -7.01 10.20
CA ARG A 45 -12.14 -8.43 10.41
C ARG A 45 -12.29 -9.19 9.09
N ILE A 46 -12.98 -8.61 8.10
CA ILE A 46 -13.06 -9.21 6.75
C ILE A 46 -11.64 -9.40 6.20
N TRP A 47 -10.79 -8.39 6.34
CA TRP A 47 -9.40 -8.46 5.95
C TRP A 47 -8.65 -9.60 6.65
N GLU A 48 -8.80 -9.75 7.97
CA GLU A 48 -8.17 -10.81 8.77
C GLU A 48 -8.63 -12.20 8.30
N ASP A 49 -9.93 -12.40 8.20
CA ASP A 49 -10.53 -13.67 7.83
C ASP A 49 -10.09 -14.11 6.40
N GLU A 50 -10.10 -13.16 5.45
CA GLU A 50 -9.69 -13.43 4.06
C GLU A 50 -8.19 -13.74 3.95
N HIS A 51 -7.33 -12.99 4.63
CA HIS A 51 -5.89 -13.26 4.61
C HIS A 51 -5.54 -14.62 5.22
N LEU A 52 -6.13 -14.95 6.36
CA LEU A 52 -5.92 -16.27 6.99
C LEU A 52 -6.42 -17.41 6.10
N ALA A 53 -7.58 -17.26 5.47
CA ALA A 53 -8.13 -18.26 4.56
C ALA A 53 -7.23 -18.48 3.31
N HIS A 54 -6.45 -17.47 2.93
CA HIS A 54 -5.56 -17.51 1.77
C HIS A 54 -4.09 -17.76 2.13
N GLY A 55 -3.80 -18.17 3.37
CA GLY A 55 -2.48 -18.64 3.79
C GLY A 55 -1.45 -17.54 4.05
N TYR A 56 -1.91 -16.37 4.50
CA TYR A 56 -1.01 -15.32 5.01
C TYR A 56 -0.70 -15.51 6.49
N ASP A 57 0.52 -15.20 6.87
CA ASP A 57 0.95 -15.06 8.26
C ASP A 57 0.92 -13.59 8.66
N PHE A 58 0.31 -13.28 9.81
CA PHE A 58 0.29 -11.91 10.30
C PHE A 58 1.59 -11.53 10.99
N VAL A 59 2.04 -10.33 10.69
CA VAL A 59 3.19 -9.69 11.33
C VAL A 59 2.82 -8.32 11.86
N TYR A 60 3.60 -7.82 12.82
CA TYR A 60 3.43 -6.48 13.37
C TYR A 60 4.79 -5.80 13.44
N SER A 61 4.88 -4.60 12.89
CA SER A 61 6.11 -3.82 12.88
C SER A 61 6.00 -2.54 13.72
N PRO A 62 7.12 -2.07 14.33
CA PRO A 62 7.12 -0.83 15.08
C PRO A 62 6.88 0.38 14.18
N HIS A 63 6.40 1.49 14.76
CA HIS A 63 6.10 2.71 14.02
C HIS A 63 7.33 3.57 13.72
N ILE A 64 8.45 3.31 14.39
CA ILE A 64 9.72 4.02 14.20
C ILE A 64 10.86 3.04 13.92
N GLY A 65 11.84 3.48 13.15
CA GLY A 65 13.05 2.71 12.85
C GLY A 65 14.28 3.60 12.74
N LYS A 66 15.46 3.05 13.03
CA LYS A 66 16.74 3.77 12.91
C LYS A 66 17.00 4.24 11.48
N ALA A 67 17.73 5.36 11.33
CA ALA A 67 18.12 5.90 10.05
C ALA A 67 18.77 4.85 9.13
N SER A 68 19.63 3.98 9.68
CA SER A 68 20.30 2.92 8.93
C SER A 68 19.36 1.95 8.20
N LEU A 69 18.15 1.72 8.73
CA LEU A 69 17.12 0.92 8.05
C LEU A 69 16.68 1.59 6.74
N TRP A 70 16.49 2.89 6.79
CA TRP A 70 16.00 3.70 5.67
C TRP A 70 17.10 4.05 4.67
N GLU A 71 18.36 4.11 5.12
CA GLU A 71 19.54 4.20 4.26
C GLU A 71 19.71 2.92 3.45
N THR A 72 19.73 1.76 4.12
CA THR A 72 19.88 0.45 3.48
C THR A 72 18.77 0.15 2.46
N SER A 73 17.54 0.55 2.76
CA SER A 73 16.39 0.35 1.87
C SER A 73 16.25 1.43 0.79
N GLY A 74 17.14 2.43 0.75
CA GLY A 74 17.12 3.50 -0.25
C GLY A 74 16.11 4.63 0.00
N HIS A 75 15.25 4.52 1.03
CA HIS A 75 14.19 5.51 1.27
C HIS A 75 14.74 6.91 1.55
N LEU A 76 15.86 7.05 2.27
CA LEU A 76 16.46 8.35 2.52
C LEU A 76 17.04 9.00 1.26
N GLY A 77 17.39 8.20 0.25
CA GLY A 77 17.88 8.71 -1.04
C GLY A 77 16.77 9.14 -2.00
N PHE A 78 15.67 8.37 -2.06
CA PHE A 78 14.64 8.53 -3.09
C PHE A 78 13.30 9.04 -2.55
N TYR A 79 13.03 8.94 -1.24
CA TYR A 79 11.73 9.19 -0.65
C TYR A 79 11.76 10.18 0.53
N LYS A 80 12.90 10.77 0.82
CA LYS A 80 13.12 11.65 2.00
C LYS A 80 12.12 12.80 2.10
N GLU A 81 11.73 13.39 0.97
CA GLU A 81 10.78 14.51 0.94
C GLU A 81 9.37 14.15 1.47
N ASN A 82 9.02 12.85 1.44
CA ASN A 82 7.76 12.33 1.94
C ASN A 82 7.86 11.72 3.35
N MET A 83 9.02 11.85 3.99
CA MET A 83 9.24 11.37 5.35
C MET A 83 9.16 12.52 6.35
N TYR A 84 8.66 12.24 7.54
CA TYR A 84 8.78 13.17 8.67
C TYR A 84 10.24 13.36 9.05
N SER A 85 10.56 14.52 9.64
CA SER A 85 11.90 14.78 10.17
C SER A 85 12.29 13.72 11.21
N PRO A 86 13.58 13.36 11.32
CA PRO A 86 14.03 12.38 12.29
C PRO A 86 13.80 12.84 13.72
N ILE A 87 13.68 11.87 14.60
CA ILE A 87 13.68 12.04 16.06
C ILE A 87 15.05 11.60 16.54
N GLU A 88 15.76 12.46 17.26
CA GLU A 88 17.03 12.11 17.86
C GLU A 88 16.81 11.42 19.22
N ILE A 89 17.38 10.23 19.38
CA ILE A 89 17.34 9.45 20.62
C ILE A 89 18.76 8.97 20.91
N GLU A 90 19.37 9.45 21.99
CA GLU A 90 20.72 9.06 22.42
C GLU A 90 21.80 9.23 21.33
N GLY A 91 21.73 10.34 20.57
CA GLY A 91 22.62 10.63 19.47
C GLY A 91 22.42 9.78 18.21
N GLN A 92 21.27 9.10 18.09
CA GLN A 92 20.89 8.31 16.91
C GLN A 92 19.58 8.83 16.33
N GLU A 93 19.53 8.92 15.02
CA GLU A 93 18.31 9.32 14.30
C GLU A 93 17.36 8.15 14.10
N TYR A 94 16.08 8.39 14.40
CA TYR A 94 14.96 7.50 14.13
C TYR A 94 13.93 8.21 13.27
N TYR A 95 13.33 7.50 12.35
CA TYR A 95 12.27 7.99 11.48
C TYR A 95 10.95 7.27 11.76
N ILE A 96 9.85 8.01 11.68
CA ILE A 96 8.51 7.42 11.63
C ILE A 96 8.36 6.74 10.27
N LYS A 97 7.86 5.51 10.25
CA LYS A 97 7.80 4.70 9.03
C LYS A 97 6.85 5.25 7.96
N PRO A 98 7.33 5.51 6.74
CA PRO A 98 6.47 5.83 5.59
C PRO A 98 5.96 4.58 4.87
N MET A 99 6.57 3.43 5.11
CA MET A 99 6.29 2.11 4.51
C MET A 99 6.62 0.99 5.49
N ASN A 100 6.03 -0.20 5.29
CA ASN A 100 6.24 -1.37 6.14
C ASN A 100 7.34 -2.31 5.59
N CYS A 101 7.63 -2.24 4.29
CA CYS A 101 8.51 -3.16 3.56
C CYS A 101 9.84 -3.48 4.28
N PRO A 102 10.64 -2.50 4.76
CA PRO A 102 11.91 -2.80 5.40
C PRO A 102 11.78 -3.66 6.66
N PHE A 103 10.68 -3.49 7.41
CA PHE A 103 10.43 -4.27 8.62
C PHE A 103 10.06 -5.73 8.29
N HIS A 104 9.22 -5.97 7.29
CA HIS A 104 8.88 -7.32 6.83
C HIS A 104 10.12 -8.06 6.33
N LEU A 105 11.02 -7.36 5.62
CA LEU A 105 12.32 -7.92 5.22
C LEU A 105 13.18 -8.31 6.43
N HIS A 106 13.18 -7.52 7.50
CA HIS A 106 13.89 -7.88 8.73
C HIS A 106 13.29 -9.07 9.45
N ILE A 107 11.96 -9.20 9.48
CA ILE A 107 11.27 -10.39 10.00
C ILE A 107 11.68 -11.62 9.18
N TYR A 108 11.68 -11.50 7.85
CA TYR A 108 12.13 -12.59 6.96
C TYR A 108 13.57 -12.99 7.24
N LYS A 109 14.49 -12.03 7.38
CA LYS A 109 15.92 -12.25 7.63
C LYS A 109 16.25 -12.79 9.02
N ASN A 110 15.32 -12.71 9.97
CA ASN A 110 15.54 -13.12 11.36
C ASN A 110 15.74 -14.64 11.54
N SER A 111 15.43 -15.45 10.52
CA SER A 111 15.60 -16.90 10.54
C SER A 111 16.26 -17.39 9.27
N LEU A 112 17.05 -18.46 9.38
CA LEU A 112 17.53 -19.17 8.19
C LEU A 112 16.32 -19.73 7.43
N ARG A 113 16.29 -19.50 6.12
CA ARG A 113 15.22 -19.96 5.23
C ARG A 113 15.77 -20.93 4.21
N SER A 114 15.01 -21.97 3.95
CA SER A 114 15.24 -22.90 2.84
C SER A 114 14.36 -22.47 1.65
N TYR A 115 14.79 -22.78 0.44
CA TYR A 115 13.94 -22.63 -0.75
C TYR A 115 12.63 -23.44 -0.64
N ARG A 116 12.56 -24.43 0.26
CA ARG A 116 11.37 -25.24 0.53
C ARG A 116 10.34 -24.54 1.41
N ASP A 117 10.76 -23.48 2.11
CA ASP A 117 9.87 -22.67 2.95
C ASP A 117 9.06 -21.64 2.12
N LEU A 118 9.43 -21.49 0.84
CA LEU A 118 8.82 -20.50 -0.06
C LEU A 118 7.68 -21.14 -0.90
N PRO A 119 6.61 -20.39 -1.19
CA PRO A 119 6.43 -18.97 -0.89
C PRO A 119 6.02 -18.71 0.56
N LEU A 120 6.47 -17.58 1.12
CA LEU A 120 6.00 -17.05 2.40
C LEU A 120 5.25 -15.74 2.14
N ARG A 121 4.13 -15.54 2.83
CA ARG A 121 3.24 -14.38 2.65
C ARG A 121 3.00 -13.73 3.99
N TYR A 122 3.62 -12.57 4.25
CA TYR A 122 3.42 -11.79 5.46
C TYR A 122 2.43 -10.67 5.21
N ALA A 123 1.44 -10.53 6.08
CA ALA A 123 0.43 -9.48 6.02
C ALA A 123 0.38 -8.65 7.30
N GLU A 124 0.17 -7.37 7.18
CA GLU A 124 0.05 -6.43 8.29
C GLU A 124 -1.03 -5.39 8.01
N LYS A 125 -1.87 -5.10 9.01
CA LYS A 125 -2.60 -3.83 9.06
C LYS A 125 -1.58 -2.76 9.43
N GLY A 126 -0.78 -2.36 8.45
CA GLY A 126 0.42 -1.55 8.62
C GLY A 126 0.11 -0.06 8.64
N THR A 127 0.16 0.56 9.81
CA THR A 127 0.00 2.02 9.91
C THR A 127 1.29 2.71 9.51
N VAL A 128 1.19 3.61 8.54
CA VAL A 128 2.31 4.40 8.00
C VAL A 128 2.01 5.88 8.07
N TYR A 129 3.07 6.69 7.99
CA TYR A 129 3.00 8.14 8.12
C TYR A 129 3.81 8.79 7.01
N ARG A 130 3.17 9.68 6.26
CA ARG A 130 3.79 10.37 5.14
C ARG A 130 3.68 11.87 5.30
N TYR A 131 4.78 12.58 5.08
CA TYR A 131 4.75 14.02 5.04
C TYR A 131 4.05 14.46 3.74
N GLU A 132 2.79 14.82 3.89
CA GLU A 132 1.99 15.41 2.81
C GLU A 132 1.84 16.91 3.05
N ARG A 133 1.99 17.71 2.01
CA ARG A 133 1.77 19.16 2.11
C ARG A 133 0.31 19.45 2.43
N SER A 134 0.03 20.46 3.25
CA SER A 134 -1.33 20.79 3.69
C SER A 134 -2.31 21.00 2.53
N GLY A 135 -1.86 21.60 1.42
CA GLY A 135 -2.69 21.89 0.27
C GLY A 135 -3.18 20.69 -0.54
N VAL A 136 -2.62 19.48 -0.31
CA VAL A 136 -3.05 18.26 -1.01
C VAL A 136 -3.93 17.35 -0.14
N LEU A 137 -4.11 17.67 1.13
CA LEU A 137 -4.92 16.86 2.05
C LEU A 137 -6.41 16.90 1.67
N HIS A 138 -7.08 15.75 1.71
CA HIS A 138 -8.47 15.64 1.28
C HIS A 138 -9.24 14.56 2.04
N GLY A 139 -9.91 14.91 3.12
CA GLY A 139 -10.73 14.01 3.93
C GLY A 139 -9.97 12.74 4.34
N LEU A 140 -10.51 11.57 4.02
CA LEU A 140 -9.83 10.27 4.17
C LEU A 140 -9.01 9.85 2.95
N MET A 141 -9.14 10.57 1.82
CA MET A 141 -8.53 10.17 0.55
C MET A 141 -7.04 10.56 0.47
N ARG A 142 -6.63 11.63 1.15
CA ARG A 142 -5.24 12.06 1.23
C ARG A 142 -4.94 12.55 2.64
N VAL A 143 -4.16 11.77 3.38
CA VAL A 143 -3.92 11.95 4.82
C VAL A 143 -2.42 11.81 5.13
N ARG A 144 -2.01 12.18 6.34
CA ARG A 144 -0.62 12.05 6.81
C ARG A 144 -0.36 10.79 7.62
N GLY A 145 -1.41 10.13 8.10
CA GLY A 145 -1.32 8.85 8.81
C GLY A 145 -2.48 7.96 8.40
N PHE A 146 -2.19 6.74 7.96
CA PHE A 146 -3.21 5.78 7.52
C PHE A 146 -2.73 4.34 7.71
N THR A 147 -3.67 3.42 7.75
CA THR A 147 -3.39 1.99 7.85
C THR A 147 -3.60 1.34 6.51
N GLN A 148 -2.58 0.63 6.04
CA GLN A 148 -2.62 -0.13 4.80
C GLN A 148 -3.00 -1.57 5.08
N ASP A 149 -3.76 -2.14 4.17
CA ASP A 149 -3.80 -3.57 3.91
C ASP A 149 -2.52 -3.90 3.15
N ASP A 150 -1.46 -4.25 3.88
CA ASP A 150 -0.12 -4.41 3.32
C ASP A 150 0.36 -5.86 3.47
N ALA A 151 0.93 -6.40 2.38
CA ALA A 151 1.48 -7.74 2.38
C ALA A 151 2.78 -7.81 1.56
N HIS A 152 3.68 -8.72 1.97
CA HIS A 152 4.92 -9.00 1.26
C HIS A 152 5.05 -10.48 1.02
N HIS A 153 5.19 -10.86 -0.26
CA HIS A 153 5.42 -12.23 -0.69
C HIS A 153 6.91 -12.46 -0.91
N PHE A 154 7.42 -13.52 -0.32
CA PHE A 154 8.78 -13.99 -0.51
C PHE A 154 8.70 -15.30 -1.30
N CYS A 155 9.14 -15.28 -2.54
CA CYS A 155 9.02 -16.43 -3.43
C CYS A 155 10.29 -16.63 -4.27
N ARG A 156 10.43 -17.81 -4.85
CA ARG A 156 11.47 -18.08 -5.85
C ARG A 156 11.07 -17.50 -7.21
N PRO A 157 12.03 -17.25 -8.12
CA PRO A 157 11.72 -16.77 -9.46
C PRO A 157 10.72 -17.63 -10.24
N ASP A 158 10.76 -18.96 -10.05
CA ASP A 158 9.85 -19.90 -10.71
C ASP A 158 8.42 -19.87 -10.11
N GLN A 159 8.24 -19.36 -8.89
CA GLN A 159 6.94 -19.19 -8.22
C GLN A 159 6.33 -17.81 -8.50
N MET A 160 7.11 -16.87 -8.98
CA MET A 160 6.71 -15.46 -9.15
C MET A 160 5.43 -15.29 -10.01
N PRO A 161 5.28 -15.95 -11.17
CA PRO A 161 4.07 -15.79 -11.98
C PRO A 161 2.79 -16.20 -11.22
N ASP A 162 2.86 -17.29 -10.47
CA ASP A 162 1.72 -17.79 -9.69
C ASP A 162 1.38 -16.85 -8.52
N GLU A 163 2.41 -16.29 -7.86
CA GLU A 163 2.22 -15.32 -6.77
C GLU A 163 1.65 -13.99 -7.25
N ILE A 164 2.05 -13.52 -8.44
CA ILE A 164 1.45 -12.31 -9.05
C ILE A 164 -0.02 -12.56 -9.40
N ASP A 165 -0.33 -13.69 -10.03
CA ASP A 165 -1.70 -14.05 -10.37
C ASP A 165 -2.56 -14.16 -9.11
N PHE A 166 -2.04 -14.83 -8.09
CA PHE A 166 -2.71 -14.98 -6.80
C PHE A 166 -3.03 -13.61 -6.16
N VAL A 167 -2.05 -12.71 -6.10
CA VAL A 167 -2.24 -11.40 -5.46
C VAL A 167 -3.17 -10.49 -6.27
N LEU A 168 -3.15 -10.60 -7.60
CA LEU A 168 -4.05 -9.88 -8.48
C LEU A 168 -5.51 -10.33 -8.25
N ASP A 169 -5.77 -11.63 -8.29
CA ASP A 169 -7.10 -12.18 -8.04
C ASP A 169 -7.60 -11.86 -6.63
N PHE A 170 -6.73 -12.00 -5.62
CA PHE A 170 -7.04 -11.67 -4.23
C PHE A 170 -7.43 -10.19 -4.09
N SER A 171 -6.64 -9.27 -4.64
CA SER A 171 -6.91 -7.83 -4.61
C SER A 171 -8.22 -7.47 -5.30
N LEU A 172 -8.50 -8.06 -6.47
CA LEU A 172 -9.75 -7.84 -7.19
C LEU A 172 -10.96 -8.34 -6.41
N ASN A 173 -10.85 -9.48 -5.73
CA ASN A 173 -11.92 -10.06 -4.93
C ASN A 173 -12.23 -9.19 -3.70
N ILE A 174 -11.20 -8.70 -3.00
CA ILE A 174 -11.38 -7.77 -1.88
C ILE A 174 -12.06 -6.47 -2.36
N LEU A 175 -11.58 -5.86 -3.43
CA LEU A 175 -12.18 -4.63 -3.96
C LEU A 175 -13.65 -4.84 -4.35
N ARG A 176 -13.98 -5.95 -4.99
CA ARG A 176 -15.38 -6.32 -5.35
C ARG A 176 -16.25 -6.55 -4.13
N ALA A 177 -15.73 -7.17 -3.07
CA ALA A 177 -16.45 -7.36 -1.81
C ALA A 177 -16.87 -6.02 -1.17
N PHE A 178 -16.09 -4.95 -1.40
CA PHE A 178 -16.44 -3.58 -1.00
C PHE A 178 -17.27 -2.82 -2.04
N GLY A 179 -17.72 -3.46 -3.11
CA GLY A 179 -18.62 -2.90 -4.12
C GLY A 179 -17.92 -2.11 -5.24
N PHE A 180 -16.63 -2.32 -5.45
CA PHE A 180 -15.89 -1.72 -6.55
C PHE A 180 -15.87 -2.66 -7.76
N ASP A 181 -16.86 -2.54 -8.64
CA ASP A 181 -16.99 -3.40 -9.84
C ASP A 181 -16.21 -2.86 -11.06
N LYS A 182 -16.00 -1.54 -11.12
CA LYS A 182 -15.31 -0.87 -12.23
C LYS A 182 -13.89 -0.53 -11.83
N ILE A 183 -13.00 -1.50 -12.02
CA ILE A 183 -11.58 -1.37 -11.67
C ILE A 183 -10.79 -1.21 -12.97
N ARG A 184 -9.91 -0.22 -13.04
CA ARG A 184 -8.95 0.00 -14.14
C ARG A 184 -7.56 -0.39 -13.66
N ALA A 185 -6.84 -1.11 -14.51
CA ALA A 185 -5.45 -1.49 -14.26
C ALA A 185 -4.47 -0.61 -15.04
N PHE A 186 -3.36 -0.29 -14.42
CA PHE A 186 -2.24 0.44 -15.02
C PHE A 186 -0.96 -0.34 -14.77
N LEU A 187 -0.22 -0.63 -15.83
CA LEU A 187 1.12 -1.19 -15.73
C LEU A 187 2.12 -0.03 -15.70
N SER A 188 2.68 0.23 -14.52
CA SER A 188 3.63 1.32 -14.30
C SER A 188 5.06 0.79 -14.48
N THR A 189 5.78 1.35 -15.46
CA THR A 189 7.08 0.89 -15.91
C THR A 189 8.25 1.65 -15.25
N MET A 190 9.47 1.29 -15.60
CA MET A 190 10.71 1.82 -15.04
C MET A 190 10.81 3.35 -15.12
N PRO A 191 10.99 4.07 -14.00
CA PRO A 191 11.23 5.51 -14.01
C PRO A 191 12.68 5.86 -14.36
N GLU A 192 12.92 7.12 -14.73
CA GLU A 192 14.27 7.64 -15.03
C GLU A 192 15.26 7.43 -13.87
N LYS A 193 14.77 7.63 -12.62
CA LYS A 193 15.54 7.40 -11.40
C LYS A 193 15.09 6.11 -10.75
N SER A 194 15.82 5.05 -11.00
CA SER A 194 15.54 3.71 -10.50
C SER A 194 16.81 3.02 -10.00
N VAL A 195 16.63 1.97 -9.21
CA VAL A 195 17.71 1.08 -8.76
C VAL A 195 17.55 -0.28 -9.42
N GLY A 196 18.65 -1.02 -9.55
CA GLY A 196 18.68 -2.35 -10.17
C GLY A 196 18.99 -2.31 -11.67
N GLU A 197 19.21 -3.50 -12.24
CA GLU A 197 19.59 -3.66 -13.63
C GLU A 197 18.34 -3.60 -14.53
N PRO A 198 18.41 -2.93 -15.70
CA PRO A 198 17.29 -2.83 -16.64
C PRO A 198 16.69 -4.18 -17.06
N GLU A 199 17.51 -5.20 -17.17
CA GLU A 199 17.05 -6.56 -17.52
C GLU A 199 16.09 -7.14 -16.47
N HIS A 200 16.33 -6.90 -15.19
CA HIS A 200 15.43 -7.31 -14.11
C HIS A 200 14.11 -6.54 -14.16
N TRP A 201 14.17 -5.25 -14.48
CA TRP A 201 12.97 -4.41 -14.65
C TRP A 201 12.10 -4.95 -15.80
N HIS A 202 12.67 -5.20 -16.96
CA HIS A 202 11.92 -5.71 -18.11
C HIS A 202 11.35 -7.10 -17.85
N ALA A 203 12.06 -7.97 -17.14
CA ALA A 203 11.55 -9.28 -16.75
C ALA A 203 10.35 -9.15 -15.81
N ALA A 204 10.42 -8.24 -14.83
CA ALA A 204 9.34 -7.98 -13.90
C ALA A 204 8.12 -7.34 -14.59
N GLU A 205 8.33 -6.35 -15.46
CA GLU A 205 7.28 -5.73 -16.28
C GLU A 205 6.55 -6.78 -17.14
N ALA A 206 7.31 -7.65 -17.80
CA ALA A 206 6.74 -8.72 -18.60
C ALA A 206 5.92 -9.73 -17.77
N ALA A 207 6.35 -10.03 -16.54
CA ALA A 207 5.62 -10.91 -15.64
C ALA A 207 4.30 -10.29 -15.17
N LEU A 208 4.31 -9.01 -14.81
CA LEU A 208 3.11 -8.26 -14.42
C LEU A 208 2.13 -8.15 -15.60
N GLU A 209 2.64 -7.84 -16.80
CA GLU A 209 1.83 -7.77 -18.02
C GLU A 209 1.18 -9.11 -18.34
N ALA A 210 1.95 -10.20 -18.24
CA ALA A 210 1.45 -11.55 -18.51
C ALA A 210 0.31 -11.93 -17.52
N SER A 211 0.40 -11.51 -16.26
CA SER A 211 -0.66 -11.72 -15.26
C SER A 211 -1.94 -10.98 -15.66
N LEU A 212 -1.85 -9.70 -16.04
CA LEU A 212 -3.01 -8.94 -16.52
C LEU A 212 -3.68 -9.60 -17.72
N LYS A 213 -2.88 -10.12 -18.66
CA LYS A 213 -3.37 -10.86 -19.84
C LYS A 213 -4.06 -12.17 -19.45
N ARG A 214 -3.50 -12.96 -18.52
CA ARG A 214 -4.13 -14.19 -18.01
C ARG A 214 -5.44 -13.91 -17.29
N ALA A 215 -5.50 -12.83 -16.52
CA ALA A 215 -6.72 -12.36 -15.88
C ALA A 215 -7.76 -11.78 -16.85
N ASN A 216 -7.45 -11.74 -18.16
CA ASN A 216 -8.27 -11.12 -19.20
C ASN A 216 -8.67 -9.66 -18.86
N MET A 217 -7.75 -8.94 -18.22
CA MET A 217 -7.96 -7.58 -17.75
C MET A 217 -7.35 -6.58 -18.74
N SER A 218 -8.14 -5.62 -19.17
CA SER A 218 -7.63 -4.49 -19.95
C SER A 218 -6.80 -3.57 -19.06
N TYR A 219 -5.70 -3.07 -19.56
CA TYR A 219 -4.81 -2.19 -18.83
C TYR A 219 -4.25 -1.09 -19.74
N GLU A 220 -3.77 -0.03 -19.12
CA GLU A 220 -3.01 1.04 -19.74
C GLU A 220 -1.57 1.00 -19.23
N VAL A 221 -0.61 1.42 -20.06
CA VAL A 221 0.78 1.54 -19.65
C VAL A 221 1.00 2.96 -19.10
N ASP A 222 1.52 3.04 -17.89
CA ASP A 222 1.96 4.27 -17.23
C ASP A 222 3.49 4.32 -17.30
N GLU A 223 4.00 4.91 -18.38
CA GLU A 223 5.44 4.96 -18.64
C GLU A 223 6.17 5.76 -17.56
N GLY A 224 7.16 5.14 -16.92
CA GLY A 224 7.94 5.76 -15.85
C GLY A 224 7.19 5.90 -14.52
N GLY A 225 5.98 5.34 -14.39
CA GLY A 225 5.17 5.42 -13.19
C GLY A 225 5.53 4.42 -12.09
N GLY A 226 6.50 3.54 -12.33
CA GLY A 226 6.98 2.54 -11.35
C GLY A 226 7.57 3.16 -10.10
N ALA A 227 7.68 2.36 -9.03
CA ALA A 227 8.44 2.77 -7.86
C ALA A 227 9.95 2.80 -8.18
N PHE A 228 10.76 3.51 -7.40
CA PHE A 228 12.20 3.57 -7.68
C PHE A 228 12.89 2.19 -7.64
N TYR A 229 12.29 1.20 -7.03
CA TYR A 229 12.82 -0.16 -6.82
C TYR A 229 12.14 -1.25 -7.68
N GLY A 230 11.02 -0.98 -8.34
CA GLY A 230 10.38 -1.98 -9.18
C GLY A 230 9.11 -1.50 -9.89
N PRO A 231 8.70 -2.21 -10.96
CA PRO A 231 7.46 -1.96 -11.67
C PRO A 231 6.25 -2.40 -10.84
N LYS A 232 5.06 -1.95 -11.24
CA LYS A 232 3.84 -2.25 -10.50
C LYS A 232 2.59 -2.29 -11.38
N ILE A 233 1.58 -3.00 -10.89
CA ILE A 233 0.20 -2.85 -11.34
C ILE A 233 -0.52 -1.96 -10.34
N ASP A 234 -1.07 -0.84 -10.80
CA ASP A 234 -1.95 0.00 -10.01
C ASP A 234 -3.41 -0.28 -10.38
N LEU A 235 -4.23 -0.59 -9.37
CA LEU A 235 -5.67 -0.76 -9.51
C LEU A 235 -6.37 0.51 -9.07
N LYS A 236 -7.05 1.16 -10.01
CA LYS A 236 -7.74 2.44 -9.79
C LYS A 236 -9.24 2.28 -9.96
N VAL A 237 -9.98 3.07 -9.20
CA VAL A 237 -11.43 3.19 -9.31
C VAL A 237 -11.82 4.65 -9.48
N SER A 238 -12.96 4.89 -10.14
CA SER A 238 -13.51 6.23 -10.32
C SER A 238 -14.50 6.56 -9.21
N ASP A 239 -14.40 7.77 -8.66
CA ASP A 239 -15.42 8.31 -7.77
C ASP A 239 -16.66 8.78 -8.56
N ALA A 240 -17.68 9.27 -7.85
CA ALA A 240 -18.92 9.74 -8.46
C ALA A 240 -18.75 11.00 -9.33
N LEU A 241 -17.58 11.64 -9.31
CA LEU A 241 -17.20 12.75 -10.18
C LEU A 241 -16.33 12.33 -11.36
N GLY A 242 -16.01 11.02 -11.49
CA GLY A 242 -15.14 10.49 -12.51
C GLY A 242 -13.64 10.68 -12.22
N ARG A 243 -13.26 11.11 -11.01
CA ARG A 243 -11.85 11.21 -10.61
C ARG A 243 -11.35 9.84 -10.23
N GLU A 244 -10.14 9.52 -10.68
CA GLU A 244 -9.51 8.23 -10.40
C GLU A 244 -8.74 8.25 -9.08
N TRP A 245 -8.87 7.17 -8.33
CA TRP A 245 -8.18 6.93 -7.08
C TRP A 245 -7.53 5.55 -7.11
N GLN A 246 -6.25 5.51 -6.80
CA GLN A 246 -5.52 4.26 -6.62
C GLN A 246 -5.91 3.64 -5.30
N LEU A 247 -6.44 2.41 -5.34
CA LEU A 247 -6.83 1.65 -4.15
C LEU A 247 -5.88 0.52 -3.82
N SER A 248 -5.32 -0.13 -4.84
CA SER A 248 -4.39 -1.24 -4.63
C SER A 248 -3.21 -1.11 -5.56
N THR A 249 -2.09 -1.66 -5.13
CA THR A 249 -0.85 -1.74 -5.90
C THR A 249 -0.22 -3.10 -5.70
N ILE A 250 0.17 -3.74 -6.80
CA ILE A 250 0.94 -4.98 -6.81
C ILE A 250 2.31 -4.62 -7.35
N GLN A 251 3.33 -4.70 -6.50
CA GLN A 251 4.71 -4.31 -6.80
C GLN A 251 5.60 -5.55 -6.85
N PHE A 252 6.55 -5.51 -7.77
CA PHE A 252 7.58 -6.54 -7.87
C PHE A 252 8.95 -6.00 -7.48
#